data_745883bd0b7a80865cbf82280388d9fd
#
_entry.id   745883bd0b7a80865cbf82280388d9fd
#
_cell.length_a   1.000
_cell.length_b   1.000
_cell.length_c   1.000
_cell.angle_alpha   90.00
_cell.angle_beta   90.00
_cell.angle_gamma   90.00
#
_symmetry.space_group_name_H-M   'P 1'
#
loop_
_entity.id
_entity.type
_entity.pdbx_description
1 polymer ?
#
loop_
_entity_poly.entity_id
_entity_poly.type
_entity_poly.pdbx_seq_one_letter_code
_entity_poly.pdbx_strand_id
1 'polypeptide(L)'
;MYFCANFKNRSLMDTIQIKDKKFTVSIKEQDILKEVTRVANEINRDLAGKNPLFLSVLNGSFMFTADLMKNITIPCEISFVKLASYQGVSSTGVIKEVIGITEDLTDRTVVIV
;
A
#
# COMPACT_ATOMS: atom_id res chain seq x y z
N MET A 1 6.48 -14.08 -5.56
CA MET A 1 7.93 -13.87 -5.73
C MET A 1 8.15 -12.39 -5.98
N TYR A 2 8.77 -11.70 -5.04
CA TYR A 2 9.03 -10.26 -5.15
C TYR A 2 10.45 -10.08 -5.73
N PHE A 3 10.56 -9.43 -6.86
CA PHE A 3 11.85 -9.07 -7.44
C PHE A 3 12.33 -7.76 -6.80
N CYS A 4 13.24 -7.84 -5.84
CA CYS A 4 14.02 -6.69 -5.42
C CYS A 4 15.12 -6.45 -6.46
N ALA A 5 14.81 -5.74 -7.52
CA ALA A 5 15.83 -5.28 -8.44
C ALA A 5 16.63 -4.16 -7.78
N ASN A 6 17.96 -4.27 -7.83
CA ASN A 6 18.89 -3.32 -7.25
C ASN A 6 18.84 -1.99 -8.03
N PHE A 7 18.12 -0.99 -7.53
CA PHE A 7 17.81 0.27 -8.21
C PHE A 7 18.91 1.33 -8.17
N LYS A 8 20.16 0.97 -7.85
CA LYS A 8 21.24 1.97 -7.64
C LYS A 8 21.84 2.60 -8.92
N ASN A 9 21.45 2.19 -10.12
CA ASN A 9 21.97 2.80 -11.36
C ASN A 9 20.85 3.00 -12.39
N ARG A 10 20.01 4.00 -12.18
CA ARG A 10 19.07 4.49 -13.19
C ARG A 10 19.62 5.73 -13.90
N SER A 11 20.56 5.53 -14.80
CA SER A 11 20.76 6.46 -15.89
C SER A 11 20.09 5.89 -17.15
N LEU A 12 19.06 6.56 -17.63
CA LEU A 12 18.61 6.60 -19.02
C LEU A 12 18.13 5.30 -19.73
N MET A 13 17.70 4.25 -19.04
CA MET A 13 17.01 3.15 -19.75
C MET A 13 15.51 3.16 -19.44
N ASP A 14 14.72 3.71 -20.36
CA ASP A 14 13.25 3.66 -20.33
C ASP A 14 12.68 2.24 -20.48
N THR A 15 13.54 1.22 -20.59
CA THR A 15 13.12 -0.16 -20.87
C THR A 15 13.87 -1.15 -19.99
N ILE A 16 13.12 -2.04 -19.33
CA ILE A 16 13.64 -3.16 -18.51
C ILE A 16 13.21 -4.47 -19.18
N GLN A 17 14.14 -5.42 -19.34
CA GLN A 17 13.82 -6.76 -19.80
C GLN A 17 13.69 -7.71 -18.61
N ILE A 18 12.55 -8.41 -18.53
CA ILE A 18 12.29 -9.44 -17.53
C ILE A 18 11.90 -10.70 -18.31
N LYS A 19 12.76 -11.73 -18.28
CA LYS A 19 12.63 -12.94 -19.10
C LYS A 19 12.56 -12.58 -20.59
N ASP A 20 11.47 -12.96 -21.25
CA ASP A 20 11.19 -12.72 -22.67
C ASP A 20 10.47 -11.40 -22.97
N LYS A 21 10.11 -10.64 -21.93
CA LYS A 21 9.30 -9.41 -22.05
C LYS A 21 10.10 -8.16 -21.75
N LYS A 22 9.84 -7.12 -22.55
CA LYS A 22 10.35 -5.76 -22.35
C LYS A 22 9.28 -4.89 -21.74
N PHE A 23 9.65 -4.14 -20.70
CA PHE A 23 8.77 -3.22 -20.00
C PHE A 23 9.33 -1.80 -20.13
N THR A 24 8.46 -0.85 -20.41
CA THR A 24 8.77 0.57 -20.40
C THR A 24 8.07 1.25 -19.23
N VAL A 25 8.62 2.38 -18.77
CA VAL A 25 8.00 3.17 -17.72
C VAL A 25 6.71 3.78 -18.26
N SER A 26 5.57 3.40 -17.68
CA SER A 26 4.26 3.99 -18.00
C SER A 26 3.99 5.22 -17.14
N ILE A 27 4.23 5.13 -15.84
CA ILE A 27 4.08 6.22 -14.87
C ILE A 27 5.42 6.40 -14.16
N LYS A 28 5.93 7.61 -14.12
CA LYS A 28 7.21 7.92 -13.47
C LYS A 28 7.06 7.91 -11.96
N GLU A 29 8.11 7.48 -11.25
CA GLU A 29 8.16 7.48 -9.79
C GLU A 29 7.83 8.85 -9.19
N GLN A 30 8.35 9.92 -9.78
CA GLN A 30 8.11 11.29 -9.31
C GLN A 30 6.63 11.67 -9.36
N ASP A 31 5.91 11.22 -10.40
CA ASP A 31 4.47 11.49 -10.54
C ASP A 31 3.68 10.71 -9.48
N ILE A 32 4.07 9.46 -9.21
CA ILE A 32 3.46 8.65 -8.14
C ILE A 32 3.68 9.31 -6.77
N LEU A 33 4.91 9.69 -6.44
CA LEU A 33 5.23 10.31 -5.15
C LEU A 33 4.54 11.67 -4.95
N LYS A 34 4.35 12.43 -6.03
CA LYS A 34 3.58 13.67 -6.00
C LYS A 34 2.11 13.41 -5.60
N GLU A 35 1.49 12.39 -6.19
CA GLU A 35 0.11 12.03 -5.85
C GLU A 35 -0.01 11.44 -4.44
N VAL A 36 0.97 10.64 -3.98
CA VAL A 36 1.04 10.18 -2.60
C VAL A 36 1.08 11.36 -1.63
N THR A 37 1.90 12.37 -1.92
CA THR A 37 1.98 13.58 -1.09
C THR A 37 0.66 14.36 -1.09
N ARG A 38 -0.01 14.47 -2.24
CA ARG A 38 -1.32 15.12 -2.35
C ARG A 38 -2.36 14.42 -1.46
N VAL A 39 -2.46 13.10 -1.56
CA VAL A 39 -3.38 12.29 -0.75
C VAL A 39 -3.06 12.44 0.74
N ALA A 40 -1.78 12.38 1.13
CA ALA A 40 -1.37 12.55 2.51
C ALA A 40 -1.78 13.93 3.07
N ASN A 41 -1.64 14.99 2.27
CA ASN A 41 -2.04 16.34 2.68
C ASN A 41 -3.56 16.45 2.90
N GLU A 42 -4.35 15.79 2.08
CA GLU A 42 -5.80 15.73 2.25
C GLU A 42 -6.16 14.99 3.55
N ILE A 43 -5.54 13.84 3.80
CA ILE A 43 -5.72 13.06 5.05
C ILE A 43 -5.32 13.89 6.27
N ASN A 44 -4.16 14.55 6.25
CA ASN A 44 -3.70 15.40 7.35
C ASN A 44 -4.69 16.52 7.67
N ARG A 45 -5.31 17.12 6.64
CA ARG A 45 -6.31 18.17 6.81
C ARG A 45 -7.64 17.61 7.34
N ASP A 46 -8.15 16.55 6.73
CA ASP A 46 -9.52 16.07 6.95
C ASP A 46 -9.64 15.23 8.22
N LEU A 47 -8.54 14.61 8.66
CA LEU A 47 -8.49 13.74 9.83
C LEU A 47 -7.70 14.33 11.00
N ALA A 48 -7.39 15.62 10.96
CA ALA A 48 -6.74 16.30 12.08
C ALA A 48 -7.55 16.12 13.39
N GLY A 49 -6.88 15.71 14.46
CA GLY A 49 -7.49 15.49 15.78
C GLY A 49 -8.30 14.19 15.94
N LYS A 50 -8.41 13.36 14.89
CA LYS A 50 -9.20 12.11 14.92
C LYS A 50 -8.39 10.86 15.30
N ASN A 51 -7.06 10.95 15.38
CA ASN A 51 -6.16 9.83 15.63
C ASN A 51 -6.52 8.58 14.80
N PRO A 52 -6.50 8.66 13.45
CA PRO A 52 -6.96 7.57 12.63
C PRO A 52 -6.06 6.32 12.74
N LEU A 53 -6.68 5.15 12.59
CA LEU A 53 -5.99 3.89 12.37
C LEU A 53 -5.87 3.63 10.87
N PHE A 54 -4.66 3.56 10.36
CA PHE A 54 -4.39 3.10 9.00
C PHE A 54 -4.35 1.58 8.99
N LEU A 55 -5.28 0.96 8.26
CA LEU A 55 -5.37 -0.48 8.10
C LEU A 55 -4.90 -0.86 6.69
N SER A 56 -3.70 -1.38 6.60
CA SER A 56 -3.05 -1.70 5.32
C SER A 56 -3.28 -3.15 4.94
N VAL A 57 -3.80 -3.38 3.73
CA VAL A 57 -4.12 -4.72 3.22
C VAL A 57 -2.93 -5.31 2.46
N LEU A 58 -2.24 -6.23 3.12
CA LEU A 58 -1.05 -6.89 2.57
C LEU A 58 -1.42 -7.92 1.47
N ASN A 59 -0.55 -8.19 0.51
CA ASN A 59 0.83 -7.65 0.38
C ASN A 59 0.89 -6.42 -0.54
N GLY A 60 -0.11 -6.15 -1.34
CA GLY A 60 -0.06 -5.15 -2.42
C GLY A 60 0.16 -3.72 -1.94
N SER A 61 -0.35 -3.39 -0.76
CA SER A 61 -0.34 -2.02 -0.24
C SER A 61 0.97 -1.58 0.41
N PHE A 62 1.92 -2.50 0.71
CA PHE A 62 3.03 -2.17 1.62
C PHE A 62 3.92 -1.01 1.15
N MET A 63 4.24 -0.93 -0.15
CA MET A 63 5.06 0.15 -0.71
C MET A 63 4.32 1.49 -0.65
N PHE A 64 3.06 1.50 -1.09
CA PHE A 64 2.23 2.69 -1.04
C PHE A 64 2.02 3.17 0.41
N THR A 65 1.74 2.25 1.32
CA THR A 65 1.60 2.55 2.75
C THR A 65 2.86 3.19 3.31
N ALA A 66 4.04 2.63 3.00
CA ALA A 66 5.31 3.18 3.46
C ALA A 66 5.53 4.62 2.99
N ASP A 67 5.25 4.90 1.71
CA ASP A 67 5.42 6.24 1.16
C ASP A 67 4.35 7.21 1.67
N LEU A 68 3.11 6.75 1.86
CA LEU A 68 2.04 7.53 2.46
C LEU A 68 2.40 7.96 3.89
N MET A 69 2.81 7.00 4.73
CA MET A 69 3.10 7.26 6.15
C MET A 69 4.25 8.23 6.36
N LYS A 70 5.22 8.31 5.44
CA LYS A 70 6.28 9.34 5.48
C LYS A 70 5.74 10.77 5.37
N ASN A 71 4.56 10.96 4.82
CA ASN A 71 3.92 12.25 4.59
C ASN A 71 2.76 12.53 5.56
N ILE A 72 2.37 11.59 6.42
CA ILE A 72 1.37 11.81 7.46
C ILE A 72 2.03 12.54 8.63
N THR A 73 1.43 13.67 9.03
CA THR A 73 1.95 14.55 10.09
C THR A 73 1.05 14.61 11.32
N ILE A 74 -0.15 14.05 11.24
CA ILE A 74 -1.08 13.97 12.37
C ILE A 74 -0.79 12.72 13.22
N PRO A 75 -1.12 12.72 14.53
CA PRO A 75 -1.10 11.52 15.34
C PRO A 75 -1.97 10.44 14.70
N CYS A 76 -1.43 9.23 14.57
CA CYS A 76 -2.13 8.10 13.95
C CYS A 76 -1.53 6.78 14.43
N GLU A 77 -2.25 5.71 14.16
CA GLU A 77 -1.79 4.33 14.36
C GLU A 77 -1.78 3.60 13.02
N ILE A 78 -1.03 2.51 12.92
CA ILE A 78 -1.00 1.66 11.74
C ILE A 78 -1.10 0.21 12.14
N SER A 79 -1.91 -0.55 11.42
CA SER A 79 -2.01 -2.00 11.51
C SER A 79 -2.09 -2.64 10.12
N PHE A 80 -1.90 -3.94 10.07
CA PHE A 80 -1.86 -4.70 8.82
C PHE A 80 -2.82 -5.87 8.89
N VAL A 81 -3.52 -6.10 7.78
CA VAL A 81 -4.34 -7.29 7.59
C VAL A 81 -3.90 -8.00 6.32
N LYS A 82 -3.91 -9.32 6.35
CA LYS A 82 -3.64 -10.12 5.15
C LYS A 82 -4.80 -11.09 4.93
N LEU A 83 -5.46 -10.92 3.79
CA LEU A 83 -6.55 -11.75 3.34
C LEU A 83 -6.05 -12.68 2.23
N ALA A 84 -6.45 -13.93 2.26
CA ALA A 84 -6.20 -14.89 1.19
C ALA A 84 -7.54 -15.44 0.68
N SER A 85 -7.74 -15.37 -0.64
CA SER A 85 -8.82 -16.11 -1.28
C SER A 85 -8.38 -17.57 -1.47
N TYR A 86 -9.19 -18.51 -1.01
CA TYR A 86 -8.98 -19.94 -1.30
C TYR A 86 -9.40 -20.22 -2.73
N GLN A 87 -8.44 -20.53 -3.62
CA GLN A 87 -8.74 -21.14 -4.91
C GLN A 87 -8.83 -22.66 -4.70
N GLY A 88 -9.94 -23.12 -4.16
CA GLY A 88 -10.31 -24.55 -4.11
C GLY A 88 -11.40 -24.85 -5.12
N VAL A 89 -11.52 -26.09 -5.52
CA VAL A 89 -12.42 -26.64 -6.59
C VAL A 89 -13.92 -26.40 -6.35
N SER A 90 -14.30 -25.74 -5.27
CA SER A 90 -15.64 -25.21 -5.04
C SER A 90 -15.54 -23.80 -4.48
N SER A 91 -15.97 -22.83 -5.27
CA SER A 91 -16.00 -21.42 -4.90
C SER A 91 -17.09 -21.17 -3.85
N THR A 92 -16.79 -21.40 -2.59
CA THR A 92 -17.66 -20.98 -1.48
C THR A 92 -17.39 -19.55 -1.03
N GLY A 93 -16.58 -18.78 -1.73
CA GLY A 93 -16.34 -17.37 -1.42
C GLY A 93 -15.75 -17.09 -0.03
N VAL A 94 -15.18 -18.10 0.63
CA VAL A 94 -14.62 -17.94 1.99
C VAL A 94 -13.27 -17.25 1.88
N ILE A 95 -13.22 -16.01 2.35
CA ILE A 95 -11.97 -15.27 2.56
C ILE A 95 -11.37 -15.77 3.87
N LYS A 96 -10.15 -16.32 3.79
CA LYS A 96 -9.40 -16.71 4.98
C LYS A 96 -8.51 -15.53 5.41
N GLU A 97 -8.69 -15.11 6.63
CA GLU A 97 -7.82 -14.16 7.30
C GLU A 97 -6.50 -14.86 7.64
N VAL A 98 -5.39 -14.38 7.11
CA VAL A 98 -4.04 -14.94 7.34
C VAL A 98 -3.32 -14.13 8.41
N ILE A 99 -3.51 -12.81 8.43
CA ILE A 99 -3.11 -11.90 9.49
C ILE A 99 -4.36 -11.12 9.83
N GLY A 100 -4.87 -11.30 11.05
CA GLY A 100 -6.10 -10.71 11.52
C GLY A 100 -5.92 -9.33 12.11
N ILE A 101 -7.05 -8.65 12.25
CA ILE A 101 -7.15 -7.38 12.97
C ILE A 101 -7.20 -7.72 14.46
N THR A 102 -6.26 -7.19 15.24
CA THR A 102 -6.19 -7.38 16.69
C THR A 102 -6.72 -6.17 17.46
N GLU A 103 -6.83 -5.04 16.79
CA GLU A 103 -7.31 -3.78 17.36
C GLU A 103 -8.84 -3.74 17.44
N ASP A 104 -9.35 -3.14 18.51
CA ASP A 104 -10.75 -2.78 18.58
C ASP A 104 -11.03 -1.59 17.67
N LEU A 105 -11.92 -1.76 16.70
CA LEU A 105 -12.30 -0.74 15.72
C LEU A 105 -13.54 0.06 16.12
N THR A 106 -14.15 -0.25 17.28
CA THR A 106 -15.36 0.43 17.76
C THR A 106 -15.10 1.93 17.88
N ASP A 107 -15.97 2.74 17.27
CA ASP A 107 -15.94 4.20 17.28
C ASP A 107 -14.61 4.83 16.76
N ARG A 108 -13.80 4.07 16.03
CA ARG A 108 -12.54 4.56 15.47
C ARG A 108 -12.67 5.05 14.05
N THR A 109 -11.94 6.12 13.74
CA THR A 109 -11.72 6.51 12.34
C THR A 109 -10.68 5.58 11.72
N VAL A 110 -11.08 4.81 10.71
CA VAL A 110 -10.21 3.85 10.03
C VAL A 110 -9.98 4.29 8.59
N VAL A 111 -8.70 4.32 8.17
CA VAL A 111 -8.28 4.55 6.79
C VAL A 111 -7.79 3.22 6.22
N ILE A 112 -8.50 2.69 5.23
CA ILE A 112 -8.10 1.45 4.54
C ILE A 112 -7.11 1.80 3.42
N VAL A 113 -5.99 1.10 3.40
CA VAL A 113 -4.89 1.28 2.44
C VAL A 113 -4.64 0.01 1.64
#